data_22cb5a33151c4a9155cbe59d51b6d931
#
_entry.id   22cb5a33151c4a9155cbe59d51b6d931
#
_cell.length_a   1.000
_cell.length_b   1.000
_cell.length_c   1.000
_cell.angle_alpha   90.00
_cell.angle_beta   90.00
_cell.angle_gamma   90.00
#
_symmetry.space_group_name_H-M   'P 1'
#
loop_
_entity.id
_entity.type
_entity.pdbx_description
1 polymer ?
#
loop_
_entity_poly.entity_id
_entity_poly.type
_entity_poly.pdbx_seq_one_letter_code
_entity_poly.pdbx_strand_id
1 'polypeptide(L)'
;MKTTLFLLAAATLASPAAAQVMAPAEYVMTAGASDLYEKTSSQMVLESTQDPKVREFAQMMVSDHTKSTADVKAAAAKSRVRAAPPRLTPLQTELIAELRAEQGPARDAAYVAQQKASHNQALAVQQAYAAGGTAPALKAAAATIVPVVAHHVEMLKTM
;
A
#
# COMPACT_ATOMS: atom_id res chain seq x y z
N MET A 1 -58.89 33.70 16.91
CA MET A 1 -57.67 33.16 17.60
C MET A 1 -56.95 32.30 16.56
N LYS A 2 -55.79 32.75 16.05
CA LYS A 2 -54.98 31.98 15.08
C LYS A 2 -53.82 31.35 15.82
N THR A 3 -53.80 30.01 15.94
CA THR A 3 -52.76 29.25 16.60
C THR A 3 -51.66 28.92 15.59
N THR A 4 -50.49 29.53 15.74
CA THR A 4 -49.35 29.29 14.88
C THR A 4 -48.53 28.10 15.45
N LEU A 5 -48.49 27.01 14.70
CA LEU A 5 -47.72 25.79 15.06
C LEU A 5 -46.28 25.96 14.60
N PHE A 6 -45.32 26.06 15.51
CA PHE A 6 -43.88 26.06 15.20
C PHE A 6 -43.38 24.61 15.06
N LEU A 7 -43.02 24.21 13.84
CA LEU A 7 -42.30 22.96 13.60
C LEU A 7 -40.81 23.17 13.96
N LEU A 8 -40.35 22.49 15.00
CA LEU A 8 -38.94 22.40 15.33
C LEU A 8 -38.31 21.32 14.43
N ALA A 9 -37.50 21.72 13.45
CA ALA A 9 -36.71 20.79 12.64
C ALA A 9 -35.48 20.37 13.45
N ALA A 10 -35.43 19.13 13.90
CA ALA A 10 -34.24 18.52 14.50
C ALA A 10 -33.23 18.18 13.39
N ALA A 11 -32.14 18.97 13.29
CA ALA A 11 -31.00 18.65 12.44
C ALA A 11 -30.20 17.50 13.07
N THR A 12 -30.30 16.31 12.49
CA THR A 12 -29.42 15.18 12.85
C THR A 12 -28.04 15.43 12.27
N LEU A 13 -27.09 15.76 13.14
CA LEU A 13 -25.66 15.81 12.79
C LEU A 13 -25.20 14.37 12.51
N ALA A 14 -25.07 14.01 11.24
CA ALA A 14 -24.40 12.79 10.84
C ALA A 14 -22.90 12.91 11.23
N SER A 15 -22.45 12.18 12.24
CA SER A 15 -21.03 12.03 12.55
C SER A 15 -20.33 11.41 11.34
N PRO A 16 -19.18 11.94 10.88
CA PRO A 16 -18.41 11.30 9.84
C PRO A 16 -18.04 9.89 10.32
N ALA A 17 -18.40 8.87 9.54
CA ALA A 17 -17.96 7.50 9.80
C ALA A 17 -16.42 7.51 9.78
N ALA A 18 -15.80 7.35 10.93
CA ALA A 18 -14.36 7.15 11.01
C ALA A 18 -14.03 5.91 10.16
N ALA A 19 -13.16 6.06 9.17
CA ALA A 19 -12.70 4.93 8.35
C ALA A 19 -12.20 3.84 9.32
N GLN A 20 -12.81 2.66 9.24
CA GLN A 20 -12.49 1.57 10.16
C GLN A 20 -11.05 1.13 9.92
N VAL A 21 -10.21 1.27 10.92
CA VAL A 21 -8.80 0.84 10.85
C VAL A 21 -8.75 -0.67 10.74
N MET A 22 -7.89 -1.18 9.85
CA MET A 22 -7.70 -2.62 9.63
C MET A 22 -7.35 -3.34 10.94
N ALA A 23 -7.89 -4.55 11.11
CA ALA A 23 -7.44 -5.45 12.16
C ALA A 23 -5.96 -5.81 11.99
N PRO A 24 -5.20 -6.08 13.07
CA PRO A 24 -3.76 -6.33 12.97
C PRO A 24 -3.36 -7.44 11.97
N ALA A 25 -4.12 -8.55 11.94
CA ALA A 25 -3.86 -9.64 11.00
C ALA A 25 -4.14 -9.24 9.53
N GLU A 26 -5.19 -8.46 9.32
CA GLU A 26 -5.55 -7.91 8.00
C GLU A 26 -4.45 -6.95 7.50
N TYR A 27 -3.95 -6.06 8.35
CA TYR A 27 -2.83 -5.19 7.99
C TYR A 27 -1.59 -5.99 7.58
N VAL A 28 -1.21 -7.02 8.34
CA VAL A 28 -0.06 -7.87 8.01
C VAL A 28 -0.24 -8.57 6.67
N MET A 29 -1.44 -9.06 6.36
CA MET A 29 -1.74 -9.68 5.06
C MET A 29 -1.69 -8.67 3.93
N THR A 30 -2.28 -7.49 4.12
CA THR A 30 -2.31 -6.41 3.10
C THR A 30 -0.92 -5.87 2.81
N ALA A 31 -0.13 -5.54 3.84
CA ALA A 31 1.24 -5.09 3.69
C ALA A 31 2.12 -6.17 3.04
N GLY A 32 1.96 -7.43 3.44
CA GLY A 32 2.69 -8.55 2.87
C GLY A 32 2.35 -8.82 1.41
N ALA A 33 1.08 -8.69 1.01
CA ALA A 33 0.65 -8.81 -0.39
C ALA A 33 1.22 -7.67 -1.25
N SER A 34 1.22 -6.43 -0.71
CA SER A 34 1.83 -5.28 -1.35
C SER A 34 3.33 -5.50 -1.57
N ASP A 35 4.09 -5.84 -0.52
CA ASP A 35 5.53 -6.10 -0.64
C ASP A 35 5.85 -7.23 -1.63
N LEU A 36 5.03 -8.29 -1.66
CA LEU A 36 5.20 -9.40 -2.61
C LEU A 36 5.02 -8.91 -4.05
N TYR A 37 3.99 -8.11 -4.30
CA TYR A 37 3.71 -7.52 -5.62
C TYR A 37 4.87 -6.62 -6.06
N GLU A 38 5.32 -5.70 -5.19
CA GLU A 38 6.39 -4.75 -5.50
C GLU A 38 7.70 -5.46 -5.84
N LYS A 39 8.07 -6.47 -5.09
CA LYS A 39 9.27 -7.28 -5.38
C LYS A 39 9.13 -8.05 -6.69
N THR A 40 7.98 -8.68 -6.93
CA THR A 40 7.76 -9.51 -8.13
C THR A 40 7.75 -8.66 -9.39
N SER A 41 7.01 -7.55 -9.40
CA SER A 41 6.94 -6.62 -10.55
C SER A 41 8.30 -6.00 -10.86
N SER A 42 9.03 -5.59 -9.83
CA SER A 42 10.35 -4.99 -9.96
C SER A 42 11.40 -5.97 -10.46
N GLN A 43 11.41 -7.20 -9.97
CA GLN A 43 12.29 -8.26 -10.50
C GLN A 43 12.03 -8.52 -11.98
N MET A 44 10.74 -8.55 -12.37
CA MET A 44 10.35 -8.79 -13.76
C MET A 44 10.78 -7.67 -14.69
N VAL A 45 10.62 -6.40 -14.30
CA VAL A 45 11.07 -5.28 -15.16
C VAL A 45 12.60 -5.24 -15.30
N LEU A 46 13.35 -5.64 -14.28
CA LEU A 46 14.81 -5.74 -14.31
C LEU A 46 15.34 -6.73 -15.35
N GLU A 47 14.53 -7.71 -15.77
CA GLU A 47 14.91 -8.69 -16.79
C GLU A 47 15.10 -8.07 -18.18
N SER A 48 14.37 -6.98 -18.51
CA SER A 48 14.33 -6.44 -19.87
C SER A 48 14.54 -4.93 -19.98
N THR A 49 14.49 -4.17 -18.88
CA THR A 49 14.66 -2.72 -18.95
C THR A 49 16.06 -2.31 -19.38
N GLN A 50 16.12 -1.31 -20.27
CA GLN A 50 17.34 -0.60 -20.64
C GLN A 50 17.35 0.84 -20.12
N ASP A 51 16.22 1.31 -19.53
CA ASP A 51 16.13 2.63 -18.94
C ASP A 51 16.85 2.64 -17.58
N PRO A 52 17.88 3.48 -17.39
CA PRO A 52 18.63 3.51 -16.13
C PRO A 52 17.79 3.98 -14.95
N LYS A 53 16.80 4.87 -15.13
CA LYS A 53 15.92 5.34 -14.06
C LYS A 53 14.97 4.22 -13.60
N VAL A 54 14.39 3.49 -14.56
CA VAL A 54 13.53 2.33 -14.25
C VAL A 54 14.33 1.26 -13.54
N ARG A 55 15.56 1.00 -13.98
CA ARG A 55 16.46 0.02 -13.34
C ARG A 55 16.78 0.41 -11.90
N GLU A 56 17.20 1.65 -11.67
CA GLU A 56 17.53 2.16 -10.33
C GLU A 56 16.32 2.07 -9.40
N PHE A 57 15.16 2.55 -9.86
CA PHE A 57 13.92 2.47 -9.10
C PHE A 57 13.55 1.02 -8.77
N ALA A 58 13.56 0.11 -9.74
CA ALA A 58 13.21 -1.29 -9.52
C ALA A 58 14.16 -2.01 -8.55
N GLN A 59 15.47 -1.72 -8.60
CA GLN A 59 16.43 -2.24 -7.63
C GLN A 59 16.14 -1.76 -6.20
N MET A 60 15.81 -0.48 -6.05
CA MET A 60 15.39 0.10 -4.78
C MET A 60 14.11 -0.57 -4.26
N MET A 61 13.10 -0.79 -5.13
CA MET A 61 11.86 -1.48 -4.76
C MET A 61 12.13 -2.88 -4.21
N VAL A 62 12.99 -3.67 -4.86
CA VAL A 62 13.36 -5.00 -4.35
C VAL A 62 13.99 -4.92 -2.96
N SER A 63 14.90 -3.97 -2.76
CA SER A 63 15.59 -3.76 -1.47
C SER A 63 14.61 -3.36 -0.37
N ASP A 64 13.87 -2.28 -0.60
CA ASP A 64 13.04 -1.65 0.43
C ASP A 64 11.82 -2.51 0.80
N HIS A 65 11.20 -3.17 -0.18
CA HIS A 65 10.10 -4.10 0.09
C HIS A 65 10.54 -5.44 0.67
N THR A 66 11.82 -5.81 0.53
CA THR A 66 12.40 -6.93 1.28
C THR A 66 12.58 -6.54 2.75
N LYS A 67 13.07 -5.33 3.02
CA LYS A 67 13.20 -4.80 4.37
C LYS A 67 11.84 -4.62 5.03
N SER A 68 10.86 -4.00 4.34
CA SER A 68 9.48 -3.84 4.82
C SER A 68 8.86 -5.17 5.25
N THR A 69 8.99 -6.20 4.39
CA THR A 69 8.53 -7.57 4.72
C THR A 69 9.12 -8.09 6.02
N ALA A 70 10.42 -7.89 6.23
CA ALA A 70 11.12 -8.33 7.44
C ALA A 70 10.63 -7.55 8.68
N ASP A 71 10.49 -6.24 8.56
CA ASP A 71 10.06 -5.35 9.65
C ASP A 71 8.61 -5.66 10.08
N VAL A 72 7.69 -5.81 9.13
CA VAL A 72 6.28 -6.17 9.41
C VAL A 72 6.19 -7.55 10.04
N LYS A 73 6.98 -8.54 9.55
CA LYS A 73 7.02 -9.89 10.13
C LYS A 73 7.53 -9.87 11.59
N ALA A 74 8.59 -9.12 11.86
CA ALA A 74 9.13 -8.97 13.22
C ALA A 74 8.12 -8.27 14.15
N ALA A 75 7.46 -7.22 13.67
CA ALA A 75 6.42 -6.50 14.41
C ALA A 75 5.19 -7.37 14.70
N ALA A 76 4.77 -8.20 13.73
CA ALA A 76 3.69 -9.17 13.91
C ALA A 76 4.03 -10.20 15.00
N ALA A 77 5.25 -10.76 14.97
CA ALA A 77 5.72 -11.68 16.00
C ALA A 77 5.73 -11.04 17.39
N LYS A 78 6.25 -9.80 17.50
CA LYS A 78 6.25 -9.02 18.75
C LYS A 78 4.84 -8.73 19.26
N SER A 79 3.90 -8.54 18.37
CA SER A 79 2.48 -8.30 18.69
C SER A 79 1.67 -9.60 18.90
N ARG A 80 2.31 -10.78 18.75
CA ARG A 80 1.64 -12.10 18.76
C ARG A 80 0.51 -12.21 17.73
N VAL A 81 0.63 -11.49 16.63
CA VAL A 81 -0.32 -11.54 15.52
C VAL A 81 0.07 -12.68 14.58
N ARG A 82 -0.86 -13.61 14.35
CA ARG A 82 -0.74 -14.65 13.34
C ARG A 82 -1.45 -14.20 12.07
N ALA A 83 -0.77 -14.26 10.94
CA ALA A 83 -1.32 -14.00 9.63
C ALA A 83 -0.90 -15.13 8.67
N ALA A 84 -1.72 -15.35 7.65
CA ALA A 84 -1.36 -16.26 6.57
C ALA A 84 -0.13 -15.72 5.81
N PRO A 85 0.66 -16.59 5.16
CA PRO A 85 1.72 -16.15 4.26
C PRO A 85 1.17 -15.19 3.19
N PRO A 86 1.93 -14.15 2.80
CA PRO A 86 1.48 -13.20 1.80
C PRO A 86 1.21 -13.90 0.46
N ARG A 87 0.13 -13.47 -0.19
CA ARG A 87 -0.28 -13.91 -1.53
C ARG A 87 -0.69 -12.69 -2.32
N LEU A 88 -0.43 -12.71 -3.62
CA LEU A 88 -0.96 -11.70 -4.52
C LEU A 88 -2.49 -11.72 -4.49
N THR A 89 -3.08 -10.54 -4.51
CA THR A 89 -4.53 -10.40 -4.73
C THR A 89 -4.88 -10.76 -6.19
N PRO A 90 -6.15 -11.00 -6.54
CA PRO A 90 -6.57 -11.20 -7.93
C PRO A 90 -6.07 -10.06 -8.85
N LEU A 91 -6.29 -8.80 -8.46
CA LEU A 91 -5.81 -7.63 -9.21
C LEU A 91 -4.28 -7.64 -9.38
N GLN A 92 -3.51 -7.89 -8.33
CA GLN A 92 -2.05 -7.95 -8.43
C GLN A 92 -1.59 -9.11 -9.33
N THR A 93 -2.31 -10.22 -9.34
CA THR A 93 -2.03 -11.34 -10.26
C THR A 93 -2.25 -10.94 -11.72
N GLU A 94 -3.31 -10.19 -12.01
CA GLU A 94 -3.59 -9.62 -13.34
C GLU A 94 -2.50 -8.63 -13.76
N LEU A 95 -2.13 -7.69 -12.88
CA LEU A 95 -1.07 -6.71 -13.13
C LEU A 95 0.29 -7.40 -13.43
N ILE A 96 0.63 -8.45 -12.71
CA ILE A 96 1.84 -9.25 -13.01
C ILE A 96 1.73 -9.96 -14.37
N ALA A 97 0.54 -10.45 -14.73
CA ALA A 97 0.32 -11.08 -16.04
C ALA A 97 0.47 -10.06 -17.20
N GLU A 98 -0.03 -8.82 -17.01
CA GLU A 98 0.19 -7.72 -17.96
C GLU A 98 1.69 -7.42 -18.16
N LEU A 99 2.46 -7.27 -17.07
CA LEU A 99 3.90 -7.06 -17.18
C LEU A 99 4.62 -8.21 -17.88
N ARG A 100 4.15 -9.44 -17.69
CA ARG A 100 4.74 -10.63 -18.34
C ARG A 100 4.49 -10.67 -19.84
N ALA A 101 3.36 -10.12 -20.30
CA ALA A 101 3.00 -10.06 -21.70
C ALA A 101 3.86 -9.04 -22.50
N GLU A 102 4.48 -8.08 -21.81
CA GLU A 102 5.26 -7.01 -22.39
C GLU A 102 6.76 -7.21 -22.16
N GLN A 103 7.60 -6.50 -22.95
CA GLN A 103 9.05 -6.47 -22.79
C GLN A 103 9.62 -5.08 -23.11
N GLY A 104 10.83 -4.80 -22.62
CA GLY A 104 11.55 -3.56 -22.90
C GLY A 104 10.71 -2.31 -22.55
N PRO A 105 10.71 -1.28 -23.43
CA PRO A 105 10.05 -0.01 -23.13
C PRO A 105 8.54 -0.12 -22.84
N ALA A 106 7.84 -1.10 -23.45
CA ALA A 106 6.41 -1.31 -23.19
C ALA A 106 6.19 -1.85 -21.78
N ARG A 107 7.01 -2.81 -21.33
CA ARG A 107 7.00 -3.29 -19.94
C ARG A 107 7.37 -2.17 -18.97
N ASP A 108 8.37 -1.35 -19.28
CA ASP A 108 8.79 -0.23 -18.45
C ASP A 108 7.64 0.77 -18.25
N ALA A 109 6.93 1.14 -19.30
CA ALA A 109 5.78 2.04 -19.25
C ALA A 109 4.63 1.46 -18.40
N ALA A 110 4.29 0.18 -18.60
CA ALA A 110 3.26 -0.51 -17.82
C ALA A 110 3.67 -0.57 -16.34
N TYR A 111 4.92 -0.93 -16.04
CA TYR A 111 5.47 -0.98 -14.69
C TYR A 111 5.34 0.37 -13.99
N VAL A 112 5.81 1.47 -14.60
CA VAL A 112 5.73 2.80 -13.99
C VAL A 112 4.28 3.21 -13.72
N ALA A 113 3.36 2.94 -14.64
CA ALA A 113 1.93 3.23 -14.45
C ALA A 113 1.35 2.45 -13.26
N GLN A 114 1.64 1.15 -13.17
CA GLN A 114 1.21 0.29 -12.08
C GLN A 114 1.82 0.74 -10.73
N GLN A 115 3.11 1.11 -10.72
CA GLN A 115 3.80 1.59 -9.52
C GLN A 115 3.19 2.89 -8.97
N LYS A 116 2.80 3.83 -9.85
CA LYS A 116 2.12 5.07 -9.44
C LYS A 116 0.80 4.78 -8.71
N ALA A 117 0.02 3.82 -9.21
CA ALA A 117 -1.26 3.46 -8.60
C ALA A 117 -1.08 2.71 -7.26
N SER A 118 -0.22 1.68 -7.25
CA SER A 118 0.01 0.84 -6.08
C SER A 118 0.62 1.61 -4.90
N HIS A 119 1.59 2.50 -5.16
CA HIS A 119 2.25 3.28 -4.11
C HIS A 119 1.34 4.31 -3.47
N ASN A 120 0.44 4.96 -4.21
CA ASN A 120 -0.57 5.84 -3.61
C ASN A 120 -1.51 5.07 -2.67
N GLN A 121 -1.92 3.87 -3.06
CA GLN A 121 -2.74 3.00 -2.20
C GLN A 121 -1.96 2.51 -0.99
N ALA A 122 -0.72 2.05 -1.17
CA ALA A 122 0.14 1.59 -0.08
C ALA A 122 0.40 2.71 0.93
N LEU A 123 0.68 3.93 0.49
CA LEU A 123 0.89 5.09 1.36
C LEU A 123 -0.34 5.34 2.25
N ALA A 124 -1.53 5.32 1.67
CA ALA A 124 -2.78 5.51 2.43
C ALA A 124 -2.97 4.40 3.49
N VAL A 125 -2.69 3.14 3.16
CA VAL A 125 -2.75 2.01 4.11
C VAL A 125 -1.76 2.18 5.25
N GLN A 126 -0.51 2.52 4.95
CA GLN A 126 0.54 2.72 5.96
C GLN A 126 0.20 3.90 6.88
N GLN A 127 -0.23 5.02 6.33
CA GLN A 127 -0.64 6.21 7.11
C GLN A 127 -1.83 5.90 8.03
N ALA A 128 -2.86 5.25 7.51
CA ALA A 128 -4.04 4.89 8.31
C ALA A 128 -3.66 3.95 9.47
N TYR A 129 -2.81 2.95 9.21
CA TYR A 129 -2.41 2.02 10.27
C TYR A 129 -1.41 2.66 11.26
N ALA A 130 -0.52 3.52 10.80
CA ALA A 130 0.37 4.31 11.67
C ALA A 130 -0.41 5.25 12.60
N ALA A 131 -1.53 5.80 12.15
CA ALA A 131 -2.39 6.67 12.95
C ALA A 131 -3.28 5.89 13.94
N GLY A 132 -3.99 4.84 13.47
CA GLY A 132 -5.07 4.19 14.21
C GLY A 132 -4.84 2.72 14.57
N GLY A 133 -3.75 2.10 14.13
CA GLY A 133 -3.47 0.68 14.38
C GLY A 133 -3.48 0.32 15.88
N THR A 134 -4.10 -0.81 16.21
CA THR A 134 -4.28 -1.25 17.60
C THR A 134 -3.14 -2.10 18.15
N ALA A 135 -2.27 -2.65 17.29
CA ALA A 135 -1.08 -3.40 17.71
C ALA A 135 0.15 -2.48 17.73
N PRO A 136 0.72 -2.11 18.89
CA PRO A 136 1.74 -1.06 19.01
C PRO A 136 2.98 -1.29 18.15
N ALA A 137 3.49 -2.54 18.09
CA ALA A 137 4.69 -2.82 17.28
C ALA A 137 4.40 -2.73 15.77
N LEU A 138 3.22 -3.16 15.30
CA LEU A 138 2.81 -2.99 13.90
C LEU A 138 2.55 -1.54 13.55
N LYS A 139 1.95 -0.77 14.46
CA LYS A 139 1.76 0.67 14.32
C LYS A 139 3.10 1.40 14.16
N ALA A 140 4.10 1.06 14.96
CA ALA A 140 5.44 1.61 14.86
C ALA A 140 6.12 1.22 13.53
N ALA A 141 5.97 -0.03 13.08
CA ALA A 141 6.48 -0.47 11.77
C ALA A 141 5.84 0.32 10.63
N ALA A 142 4.51 0.48 10.63
CA ALA A 142 3.81 1.30 9.64
C ALA A 142 4.34 2.75 9.61
N ALA A 143 4.53 3.36 10.78
CA ALA A 143 5.08 4.71 10.88
C ALA A 143 6.49 4.84 10.30
N THR A 144 7.33 3.79 10.41
CA THR A 144 8.65 3.74 9.80
C THR A 144 8.58 3.56 8.27
N ILE A 145 7.60 2.84 7.76
CA ILE A 145 7.41 2.57 6.33
C ILE A 145 6.84 3.79 5.60
N VAL A 146 5.99 4.61 6.24
CA VAL A 146 5.37 5.80 5.64
C VAL A 146 6.38 6.69 4.89
N PRO A 147 7.48 7.17 5.48
CA PRO A 147 8.42 8.04 4.78
C PRO A 147 9.11 7.35 3.60
N VAL A 148 9.33 6.05 3.65
CA VAL A 148 9.92 5.27 2.55
C VAL A 148 8.96 5.26 1.35
N VAL A 149 7.71 4.88 1.57
CA VAL A 149 6.71 4.84 0.49
C VAL A 149 6.41 6.24 -0.04
N ALA A 150 6.40 7.27 0.82
CA ALA A 150 6.25 8.66 0.38
C ALA A 150 7.42 9.09 -0.54
N HIS A 151 8.64 8.69 -0.25
CA HIS A 151 9.80 8.93 -1.11
C HIS A 151 9.64 8.25 -2.48
N HIS A 152 9.18 7.00 -2.52
CA HIS A 152 8.88 6.30 -3.78
C HIS A 152 7.82 7.04 -4.61
N VAL A 153 6.76 7.53 -3.97
CA VAL A 153 5.73 8.34 -4.64
C VAL A 153 6.33 9.60 -5.28
N GLU A 154 7.23 10.29 -4.58
CA GLU A 154 7.91 11.48 -5.14
C GLU A 154 8.79 11.13 -6.35
N MET A 155 9.55 10.04 -6.28
CA MET A 155 10.35 9.60 -7.42
C MET A 155 9.49 9.28 -8.64
N LEU A 156 8.37 8.59 -8.43
CA LEU A 156 7.44 8.23 -9.50
C LEU A 156 6.80 9.43 -10.21
N LYS A 157 6.76 10.63 -9.60
CA LYS A 157 6.27 11.85 -10.26
C LYS A 157 7.17 12.31 -11.41
N THR A 158 8.43 11.91 -11.39
CA THR A 158 9.44 12.31 -12.39
C THR A 158 9.73 11.23 -13.41
N MET A 159 9.03 10.10 -13.35
CA MET A 159 9.06 8.98 -14.27
C MET A 159 7.77 8.96 -15.09
#